data_e29a5553f72bcc6d6fdbc6ed1712687d
#
_entry.id   e29a5553f72bcc6d6fdbc6ed1712687d
#
_cell.length_a   1.000
_cell.length_b   1.000
_cell.length_c   1.000
_cell.angle_alpha   90.00
_cell.angle_beta   90.00
_cell.angle_gamma   90.00
#
_symmetry.space_group_name_H-M   'P 1'
#
loop_
_entity.id
_entity.type
_entity.pdbx_description
1 polymer ?
#
loop_
_entity_poly.entity_id
_entity_poly.type
_entity_poly.pdbx_seq_one_letter_code
_entity_poly.pdbx_strand_id
1 'polypeptide(L)'
;SNDPEINLLSLQLQNRYRAERLLKSTEALLTSHGLSDSPSAAAAIQSYQEILRLAPNHPGAIEGLNTLARHYVDLSKRAANDGKVAQAIRYLERATAANQSLRSLDDARELISKATTLKAAIDALLQQGSDLLAAGALVRPKGENSAERFQQVLATDPDNSAALQAMLGISQQVLSQGQQLLDTGKLAAVDELVSDAASVGVSDNVVEQLRTGVTNERQRLQTVAELLAQGLELFNKGLLTEPSKSNAVMVLRNVQQLDPGNTTAQELLQRCAQRLVQVAIEARRFGFLADADQYLALALSIQSDSPEWIELQRQWQSS
;
A
#
# COMPACT_ATOMS: atom_id res chain seq x y z
N SER A 1 18.76 -80.70 24.45
CA SER A 1 18.95 -80.22 25.80
C SER A 1 17.89 -79.17 26.01
N ASN A 2 16.94 -79.35 26.93
CA ASN A 2 15.85 -78.46 27.25
C ASN A 2 16.22 -77.60 28.47
N ASP A 3 17.45 -77.11 28.52
CA ASP A 3 17.96 -76.32 29.56
C ASP A 3 17.47 -74.85 29.38
N PRO A 4 16.70 -74.30 30.33
CA PRO A 4 16.15 -72.91 30.23
C PRO A 4 17.24 -71.83 30.07
N GLU A 5 18.43 -72.08 30.69
CA GLU A 5 19.54 -71.08 30.61
C GLU A 5 20.17 -71.08 29.21
N ILE A 6 20.35 -72.31 28.59
CA ILE A 6 20.87 -72.39 27.22
C ILE A 6 19.89 -71.73 26.24
N ASN A 7 18.58 -71.95 26.40
CA ASN A 7 17.56 -71.31 25.54
C ASN A 7 17.55 -69.80 25.71
N LEU A 8 17.70 -69.30 26.90
CA LEU A 8 17.77 -67.85 27.18
C LEU A 8 19.03 -67.25 26.53
N LEU A 9 20.20 -67.88 26.72
CA LEU A 9 21.45 -67.42 26.09
C LEU A 9 21.39 -67.47 24.57
N SER A 10 20.79 -68.48 24.01
CA SER A 10 20.59 -68.62 22.56
C SER A 10 19.70 -67.50 22.04
N LEU A 11 18.60 -67.17 22.69
CA LEU A 11 17.70 -66.00 22.37
C LEU A 11 18.41 -64.70 22.49
N GLN A 12 19.21 -64.46 23.51
CA GLN A 12 20.00 -63.24 23.68
C GLN A 12 21.02 -63.08 22.55
N LEU A 13 21.71 -64.10 22.15
CA LEU A 13 22.64 -64.08 21.02
C LEU A 13 21.94 -63.80 19.70
N GLN A 14 20.79 -64.40 19.44
CA GLN A 14 19.98 -64.13 18.25
C GLN A 14 19.51 -62.67 18.20
N ASN A 15 19.03 -62.16 19.34
CA ASN A 15 18.60 -60.77 19.41
C ASN A 15 19.77 -59.78 19.20
N ARG A 16 20.95 -60.04 19.76
CA ARG A 16 22.16 -59.25 19.50
C ARG A 16 22.55 -59.25 18.01
N TYR A 17 22.58 -60.41 17.38
CA TYR A 17 22.92 -60.56 15.97
C TYR A 17 21.91 -59.80 15.09
N ARG A 18 20.64 -59.90 15.41
CA ARG A 18 19.57 -59.17 14.71
C ARG A 18 19.71 -57.66 14.91
N ALA A 19 20.03 -57.20 16.12
CA ALA A 19 20.31 -55.80 16.43
C ALA A 19 21.47 -55.23 15.63
N GLU A 20 22.62 -55.96 15.54
CA GLU A 20 23.77 -55.53 14.75
C GLU A 20 23.48 -55.43 13.24
N ARG A 21 22.71 -56.36 12.70
CA ARG A 21 22.28 -56.27 11.28
C ARG A 21 21.39 -55.09 11.02
N LEU A 22 20.45 -54.80 11.92
CA LEU A 22 19.54 -53.68 11.81
C LEU A 22 20.30 -52.36 11.95
N LEU A 23 21.31 -52.29 12.85
CA LEU A 23 22.20 -51.13 12.97
C LEU A 23 22.89 -50.81 11.65
N LYS A 24 23.60 -51.81 11.07
CA LYS A 24 24.31 -51.62 9.79
C LYS A 24 23.39 -51.15 8.65
N SER A 25 22.19 -51.69 8.55
CA SER A 25 21.23 -51.28 7.54
C SER A 25 20.71 -49.87 7.77
N THR A 26 20.50 -49.46 9.04
CA THR A 26 20.06 -48.11 9.41
C THR A 26 21.14 -47.06 9.16
N GLU A 27 22.41 -47.38 9.49
CA GLU A 27 23.54 -46.50 9.22
C GLU A 27 23.79 -46.34 7.70
N ALA A 28 23.67 -47.40 6.93
CA ALA A 28 23.75 -47.34 5.46
C ALA A 28 22.63 -46.47 4.87
N LEU A 29 21.42 -46.56 5.39
CA LEU A 29 20.27 -45.73 4.99
C LEU A 29 20.54 -44.27 5.26
N LEU A 30 21.04 -43.92 6.44
CA LEU A 30 21.37 -42.53 6.82
C LEU A 30 22.57 -41.99 6.03
N THR A 31 23.56 -42.82 5.73
CA THR A 31 24.72 -42.41 4.93
C THR A 31 24.31 -42.12 3.48
N SER A 32 23.37 -42.87 2.91
CA SER A 32 22.93 -42.69 1.53
C SER A 32 21.96 -41.50 1.34
N HIS A 33 21.15 -41.16 2.35
CA HIS A 33 20.09 -40.13 2.25
C HIS A 33 20.31 -38.89 3.13
N GLY A 34 21.33 -38.94 3.98
CA GLY A 34 21.63 -37.87 4.94
C GLY A 34 20.63 -37.78 6.10
N LEU A 35 20.88 -36.80 6.99
CA LEU A 35 20.03 -36.50 8.15
C LEU A 35 18.93 -35.50 7.81
N SER A 36 18.65 -35.23 6.53
CA SER A 36 17.64 -34.28 6.10
C SER A 36 16.21 -34.68 6.53
N ASP A 37 15.23 -33.82 6.35
CA ASP A 37 13.79 -34.05 6.64
C ASP A 37 13.20 -35.12 5.70
N SER A 38 13.86 -36.31 5.63
CA SER A 38 13.51 -37.40 4.77
C SER A 38 12.72 -38.47 5.52
N PRO A 39 11.87 -39.22 4.84
CA PRO A 39 11.25 -40.45 5.40
C PRO A 39 12.27 -41.42 6.00
N SER A 40 13.49 -41.43 5.45
CA SER A 40 14.60 -42.27 5.89
C SER A 40 15.05 -41.98 7.32
N ALA A 41 15.10 -40.67 7.72
CA ALA A 41 15.48 -40.27 9.08
C ALA A 41 14.38 -40.67 10.10
N ALA A 42 13.11 -40.57 9.71
CA ALA A 42 12.00 -41.04 10.56
C ALA A 42 12.03 -42.57 10.72
N ALA A 43 12.29 -43.30 9.65
CA ALA A 43 12.46 -44.78 9.70
C ALA A 43 13.66 -45.18 10.53
N ALA A 44 14.76 -44.42 10.52
CA ALA A 44 15.93 -44.66 11.35
C ALA A 44 15.64 -44.59 12.85
N ILE A 45 14.81 -43.62 13.29
CA ILE A 45 14.36 -43.53 14.70
C ILE A 45 13.66 -44.81 15.10
N GLN A 46 12.73 -45.33 14.28
CA GLN A 46 12.01 -46.57 14.56
C GLN A 46 12.95 -47.77 14.59
N SER A 47 13.92 -47.84 13.67
CA SER A 47 14.90 -48.90 13.63
C SER A 47 15.80 -48.90 14.88
N TYR A 48 16.29 -47.74 15.32
CA TYR A 48 17.08 -47.67 16.54
C TYR A 48 16.26 -48.04 17.80
N GLN A 49 14.98 -47.66 17.86
CA GLN A 49 14.09 -48.05 18.94
C GLN A 49 13.88 -49.58 18.97
N GLU A 50 13.74 -50.21 17.81
CA GLU A 50 13.64 -51.66 17.71
C GLU A 50 14.95 -52.36 18.12
N ILE A 51 16.11 -51.76 17.78
CA ILE A 51 17.41 -52.26 18.27
C ILE A 51 17.45 -52.24 19.81
N LEU A 52 17.00 -51.14 20.44
CA LEU A 52 16.98 -51.06 21.91
C LEU A 52 15.95 -52.00 22.53
N ARG A 53 14.89 -52.39 21.82
CA ARG A 53 13.96 -53.42 22.29
C ARG A 53 14.61 -54.83 22.26
N LEU A 54 15.45 -55.10 21.26
CA LEU A 54 16.17 -56.35 21.13
C LEU A 54 17.40 -56.41 22.06
N ALA A 55 18.10 -55.30 22.24
CA ALA A 55 19.30 -55.18 23.04
C ALA A 55 19.27 -53.82 23.81
N PRO A 56 18.71 -53.75 25.04
CA PRO A 56 18.34 -52.51 25.73
C PRO A 56 19.48 -51.52 25.97
N ASN A 57 20.71 -51.86 25.99
CA ASN A 57 21.84 -50.96 26.19
C ASN A 57 22.77 -50.92 24.96
N HIS A 58 22.23 -51.08 23.78
CA HIS A 58 23.03 -51.10 22.55
C HIS A 58 23.64 -49.72 22.26
N PRO A 59 24.98 -49.53 22.36
CA PRO A 59 25.60 -48.22 22.32
C PRO A 59 25.39 -47.49 21.00
N GLY A 60 25.49 -48.17 19.84
CA GLY A 60 25.28 -47.58 18.55
C GLY A 60 23.84 -47.09 18.33
N ALA A 61 22.83 -47.78 18.87
CA ALA A 61 21.45 -47.30 18.80
C ALA A 61 21.20 -46.06 19.69
N ILE A 62 21.79 -46.06 20.90
CA ILE A 62 21.71 -44.89 21.80
C ILE A 62 22.36 -43.67 21.14
N GLU A 63 23.56 -43.80 20.58
CA GLU A 63 24.28 -42.72 19.91
C GLU A 63 23.54 -42.24 18.64
N GLY A 64 23.01 -43.19 17.83
CA GLY A 64 22.20 -42.86 16.66
C GLY A 64 20.95 -42.03 17.01
N LEU A 65 20.19 -42.42 18.04
CA LEU A 65 19.05 -41.65 18.53
C LEU A 65 19.46 -40.30 19.07
N ASN A 66 20.56 -40.16 19.81
CA ASN A 66 21.07 -38.91 20.32
C ASN A 66 21.46 -37.96 19.18
N THR A 67 22.09 -38.46 18.14
CA THR A 67 22.51 -37.72 16.96
C THR A 67 21.28 -37.18 16.20
N LEU A 68 20.28 -38.04 15.96
CA LEU A 68 19.03 -37.65 15.32
C LEU A 68 18.26 -36.64 16.17
N ALA A 69 18.19 -36.81 17.49
CA ALA A 69 17.51 -35.89 18.38
C ALA A 69 18.14 -34.50 18.33
N ARG A 70 19.48 -34.38 18.41
CA ARG A 70 20.18 -33.10 18.30
C ARG A 70 19.93 -32.44 16.95
N HIS A 71 20.02 -33.20 15.86
CA HIS A 71 19.76 -32.70 14.52
C HIS A 71 18.36 -32.12 14.38
N TYR A 72 17.32 -32.85 14.85
CA TYR A 72 15.94 -32.32 14.79
C TYR A 72 15.68 -31.18 15.75
N VAL A 73 16.35 -31.07 16.88
CA VAL A 73 16.32 -29.86 17.74
C VAL A 73 16.86 -28.65 16.98
N ASP A 74 18.00 -28.81 16.27
CA ASP A 74 18.58 -27.72 15.49
C ASP A 74 17.67 -27.28 14.35
N LEU A 75 17.04 -28.24 13.65
CA LEU A 75 16.04 -27.92 12.62
C LEU A 75 14.81 -27.22 13.21
N SER A 76 14.35 -27.68 14.39
CA SER A 76 13.23 -27.05 15.08
C SER A 76 13.52 -25.60 15.48
N LYS A 77 14.70 -25.34 16.05
CA LYS A 77 15.13 -23.99 16.42
C LYS A 77 15.24 -23.05 15.21
N ARG A 78 15.81 -23.54 14.10
CA ARG A 78 15.89 -22.78 12.85
C ARG A 78 14.49 -22.46 12.29
N ALA A 79 13.62 -23.45 12.22
CA ALA A 79 12.26 -23.25 11.75
C ALA A 79 11.45 -22.28 12.63
N ALA A 80 11.65 -22.31 13.95
CA ALA A 80 11.03 -21.36 14.88
C ALA A 80 11.53 -19.92 14.63
N ASN A 81 12.83 -19.73 14.44
CA ASN A 81 13.42 -18.43 14.13
C ASN A 81 12.96 -17.89 12.76
N ASP A 82 12.72 -18.78 11.79
CA ASP A 82 12.16 -18.44 10.48
C ASP A 82 10.63 -18.18 10.51
N GLY A 83 10.00 -18.21 11.67
CA GLY A 83 8.54 -18.07 11.80
C GLY A 83 7.72 -19.27 11.32
N LYS A 84 8.38 -20.36 10.90
CA LYS A 84 7.76 -21.61 10.42
C LYS A 84 7.29 -22.51 11.56
N VAL A 85 6.38 -21.98 12.40
CA VAL A 85 5.97 -22.60 13.67
C VAL A 85 5.51 -24.05 13.52
N ALA A 86 4.65 -24.34 12.55
CA ALA A 86 4.15 -25.71 12.31
C ALA A 86 5.26 -26.69 11.95
N GLN A 87 6.28 -26.24 11.22
CA GLN A 87 7.45 -27.07 10.88
C GLN A 87 8.35 -27.26 12.09
N ALA A 88 8.55 -26.22 12.90
CA ALA A 88 9.31 -26.29 14.14
C ALA A 88 8.71 -27.32 15.13
N ILE A 89 7.38 -27.33 15.26
CA ILE A 89 6.67 -28.31 16.09
C ILE A 89 6.93 -29.75 15.59
N ARG A 90 6.78 -29.99 14.28
CA ARG A 90 7.04 -31.33 13.71
C ARG A 90 8.47 -31.82 13.96
N TYR A 91 9.45 -30.94 13.86
CA TYR A 91 10.84 -31.28 14.16
C TYR A 91 11.04 -31.56 15.66
N LEU A 92 10.40 -30.80 16.53
CA LEU A 92 10.45 -31.05 17.98
C LEU A 92 9.83 -32.40 18.36
N GLU A 93 8.73 -32.78 17.74
CA GLU A 93 8.10 -34.09 17.93
C GLU A 93 9.04 -35.23 17.56
N ARG A 94 9.74 -35.13 16.41
CA ARG A 94 10.75 -36.08 15.99
C ARG A 94 11.95 -36.15 16.93
N ALA A 95 12.44 -35.00 17.39
CA ALA A 95 13.51 -34.93 18.38
C ALA A 95 13.11 -35.61 19.68
N THR A 96 11.89 -35.34 20.16
CA THR A 96 11.33 -35.94 21.36
C THR A 96 11.15 -37.47 21.22
N ALA A 97 10.69 -37.94 20.05
CA ALA A 97 10.58 -39.36 19.74
C ALA A 97 11.95 -40.06 19.74
N ALA A 98 13.01 -39.37 19.32
CA ALA A 98 14.36 -39.91 19.34
C ALA A 98 14.96 -39.94 20.77
N ASN A 99 14.87 -38.84 21.52
CA ASN A 99 15.35 -38.80 22.92
C ASN A 99 14.57 -37.75 23.73
N GLN A 100 13.71 -38.20 24.63
CA GLN A 100 12.89 -37.37 25.51
C GLN A 100 13.68 -36.63 26.61
N SER A 101 14.88 -37.12 26.94
CA SER A 101 15.71 -36.60 28.02
C SER A 101 16.73 -35.56 27.58
N LEU A 102 16.69 -35.13 26.31
CA LEU A 102 17.66 -34.19 25.78
C LEU A 102 17.32 -32.77 26.30
N ARG A 103 18.22 -32.15 27.07
CA ARG A 103 18.01 -30.80 27.68
C ARG A 103 17.67 -29.71 26.64
N SER A 104 18.26 -29.80 25.44
CA SER A 104 18.01 -28.82 24.38
C SER A 104 16.58 -28.83 23.81
N LEU A 105 15.74 -29.80 24.20
CA LEU A 105 14.31 -29.80 23.87
C LEU A 105 13.57 -28.65 24.55
N ASP A 106 13.94 -28.29 25.77
CA ASP A 106 13.29 -27.18 26.52
C ASP A 106 13.57 -25.85 25.86
N ASP A 107 14.80 -25.61 25.41
CA ASP A 107 15.13 -24.40 24.63
C ASP A 107 14.32 -24.32 23.32
N ALA A 108 14.16 -25.47 22.64
CA ALA A 108 13.36 -25.49 21.41
C ALA A 108 11.87 -25.24 21.67
N ARG A 109 11.32 -25.78 22.76
CA ARG A 109 9.94 -25.50 23.21
C ARG A 109 9.73 -24.03 23.51
N GLU A 110 10.67 -23.39 24.20
CA GLU A 110 10.63 -21.97 24.52
C GLU A 110 10.64 -21.11 23.24
N LEU A 111 11.53 -21.40 22.29
CA LEU A 111 11.58 -20.70 21.02
C LEU A 111 10.28 -20.85 20.20
N ILE A 112 9.72 -22.07 20.15
CA ILE A 112 8.43 -22.31 19.49
C ILE A 112 7.31 -21.52 20.17
N SER A 113 7.29 -21.50 21.50
CA SER A 113 6.28 -20.72 22.24
C SER A 113 6.36 -19.23 21.91
N LYS A 114 7.57 -18.65 21.90
CA LYS A 114 7.80 -17.26 21.49
C LYS A 114 7.35 -17.01 20.06
N ALA A 115 7.75 -17.87 19.11
CA ALA A 115 7.36 -17.75 17.70
C ALA A 115 5.84 -17.87 17.50
N THR A 116 5.17 -18.74 18.26
CA THR A 116 3.71 -18.91 18.22
C THR A 116 3.00 -17.66 18.71
N THR A 117 3.45 -17.08 19.83
CA THR A 117 2.89 -15.85 20.39
C THR A 117 3.07 -14.68 19.43
N LEU A 118 4.27 -14.54 18.86
CA LEU A 118 4.56 -13.49 17.87
C LEU A 118 3.69 -13.62 16.64
N LYS A 119 3.57 -14.84 16.09
CA LYS A 119 2.70 -15.10 14.93
C LYS A 119 1.24 -14.75 15.25
N ALA A 120 0.73 -15.15 16.39
CA ALA A 120 -0.63 -14.84 16.81
C ALA A 120 -0.86 -13.32 16.93
N ALA A 121 0.13 -12.57 17.44
CA ALA A 121 0.07 -11.11 17.52
C ALA A 121 0.05 -10.46 16.12
N ILE A 122 0.89 -10.93 15.19
CA ILE A 122 0.89 -10.48 13.79
C ILE A 122 -0.46 -10.77 13.12
N ASP A 123 -0.97 -12.00 13.25
CA ASP A 123 -2.25 -12.41 12.66
C ASP A 123 -3.41 -11.55 13.20
N ALA A 124 -3.41 -11.22 14.50
CA ALA A 124 -4.39 -10.33 15.12
C ALA A 124 -4.31 -8.89 14.59
N LEU A 125 -3.10 -8.34 14.40
CA LEU A 125 -2.90 -7.02 13.82
C LEU A 125 -3.32 -6.95 12.34
N LEU A 126 -3.03 -7.98 11.57
CA LEU A 126 -3.48 -8.11 10.18
C LEU A 126 -5.02 -8.12 10.09
N GLN A 127 -5.68 -8.88 10.97
CA GLN A 127 -7.14 -8.91 11.02
C GLN A 127 -7.72 -7.55 11.41
N GLN A 128 -7.21 -6.93 12.48
CA GLN A 128 -7.65 -5.58 12.89
C GLN A 128 -7.44 -4.54 11.76
N GLY A 129 -6.28 -4.58 11.09
CA GLY A 129 -5.99 -3.71 9.96
C GLY A 129 -6.97 -3.90 8.81
N SER A 130 -7.33 -5.15 8.51
CA SER A 130 -8.28 -5.50 7.46
C SER A 130 -9.71 -5.04 7.81
N ASP A 131 -10.13 -5.20 9.06
CA ASP A 131 -11.45 -4.77 9.55
C ASP A 131 -11.59 -3.24 9.47
N LEU A 132 -10.55 -2.51 9.89
CA LEU A 132 -10.48 -1.04 9.79
C LEU A 132 -10.45 -0.57 8.34
N LEU A 133 -9.74 -1.28 7.47
CA LEU A 133 -9.72 -1.00 6.03
C LEU A 133 -11.11 -1.16 5.42
N ALA A 134 -11.82 -2.24 5.76
CA ALA A 134 -13.19 -2.49 5.32
C ALA A 134 -14.17 -1.43 5.84
N ALA A 135 -13.94 -0.88 7.03
CA ALA A 135 -14.69 0.22 7.59
C ALA A 135 -14.34 1.60 7.00
N GLY A 136 -13.36 1.69 6.09
CA GLY A 136 -12.90 2.93 5.48
C GLY A 136 -11.98 3.78 6.35
N ALA A 137 -11.54 3.27 7.50
CA ALA A 137 -10.60 3.94 8.39
C ALA A 137 -9.15 3.76 7.89
N LEU A 138 -8.79 4.45 6.80
CA LEU A 138 -7.51 4.28 6.11
C LEU A 138 -6.34 4.77 6.96
N VAL A 139 -6.32 6.09 7.22
CA VAL A 139 -5.26 6.82 7.94
C VAL A 139 -5.82 7.60 9.14
N ARG A 140 -7.14 7.54 9.36
CA ARG A 140 -7.90 8.19 10.44
C ARG A 140 -8.92 7.22 11.03
N PRO A 141 -9.31 7.41 12.31
CA PRO A 141 -8.73 8.36 13.27
C PRO A 141 -7.33 7.89 13.73
N LYS A 142 -6.52 8.82 14.26
CA LYS A 142 -5.20 8.50 14.80
C LYS A 142 -5.33 7.51 15.96
N GLY A 143 -4.51 6.45 15.95
CA GLY A 143 -4.56 5.37 16.94
C GLY A 143 -5.50 4.22 16.57
N GLU A 144 -6.47 4.45 15.66
CA GLU A 144 -7.50 3.48 15.28
C GLU A 144 -7.72 3.45 13.76
N ASN A 145 -6.63 3.31 13.00
CA ASN A 145 -6.70 3.22 11.54
C ASN A 145 -5.94 2.02 11.00
N SER A 146 -6.28 1.65 9.79
CA SER A 146 -5.76 0.49 9.09
C SER A 146 -4.25 0.59 8.84
N ALA A 147 -3.75 1.76 8.41
CA ALA A 147 -2.33 1.95 8.11
C ALA A 147 -1.45 1.73 9.34
N GLU A 148 -1.85 2.24 10.51
CA GLU A 148 -1.09 2.02 11.75
C GLU A 148 -1.01 0.54 12.15
N ARG A 149 -2.08 -0.25 11.93
CA ARG A 149 -2.05 -1.68 12.23
C ARG A 149 -1.09 -2.42 11.30
N PHE A 150 -1.13 -2.15 10.01
CA PHE A 150 -0.17 -2.77 9.08
C PHE A 150 1.26 -2.29 9.32
N GLN A 151 1.48 -1.04 9.71
CA GLN A 151 2.80 -0.57 10.13
C GLN A 151 3.34 -1.31 11.35
N GLN A 152 2.50 -1.58 12.36
CA GLN A 152 2.88 -2.39 13.52
C GLN A 152 3.31 -3.80 13.11
N VAL A 153 2.64 -4.39 12.12
CA VAL A 153 3.08 -5.66 11.52
C VAL A 153 4.45 -5.52 10.88
N LEU A 154 4.64 -4.51 10.03
CA LEU A 154 5.90 -4.28 9.30
C LEU A 154 7.07 -3.89 10.22
N ALA A 155 6.80 -3.29 11.37
CA ALA A 155 7.83 -3.04 12.39
C ALA A 155 8.37 -4.34 13.00
N THR A 156 7.57 -5.40 13.01
CA THR A 156 7.92 -6.71 13.57
C THR A 156 8.39 -7.69 12.50
N ASP A 157 7.75 -7.67 11.34
CA ASP A 157 7.99 -8.51 10.17
C ASP A 157 8.03 -7.62 8.91
N PRO A 158 9.19 -7.01 8.58
CA PRO A 158 9.32 -6.06 7.47
C PRO A 158 8.97 -6.63 6.10
N ASP A 159 9.11 -7.95 5.92
CA ASP A 159 8.84 -8.65 4.66
C ASP A 159 7.42 -9.25 4.61
N ASN A 160 6.54 -8.89 5.54
CA ASN A 160 5.17 -9.39 5.57
C ASN A 160 4.39 -8.97 4.32
N SER A 161 4.21 -9.90 3.41
CA SER A 161 3.60 -9.63 2.10
C SER A 161 2.16 -9.11 2.19
N ALA A 162 1.38 -9.58 3.17
CA ALA A 162 0.00 -9.13 3.37
C ALA A 162 -0.05 -7.66 3.82
N ALA A 163 0.80 -7.29 4.77
CA ALA A 163 0.89 -5.91 5.25
C ALA A 163 1.43 -4.96 4.17
N LEU A 164 2.45 -5.38 3.40
CA LEU A 164 2.99 -4.58 2.28
C LEU A 164 1.93 -4.35 1.20
N GLN A 165 1.18 -5.37 0.80
CA GLN A 165 0.09 -5.24 -0.16
C GLN A 165 -1.03 -4.34 0.35
N ALA A 166 -1.41 -4.47 1.63
CA ALA A 166 -2.41 -3.62 2.24
C ALA A 166 -1.98 -2.15 2.26
N MET A 167 -0.74 -1.84 2.63
CA MET A 167 -0.19 -0.47 2.61
C MET A 167 -0.16 0.12 1.20
N LEU A 168 0.14 -0.69 0.18
CA LEU A 168 0.04 -0.26 -1.22
C LEU A 168 -1.41 0.09 -1.59
N GLY A 169 -2.37 -0.74 -1.23
CA GLY A 169 -3.80 -0.48 -1.46
C GLY A 169 -4.29 0.78 -0.73
N ILE A 170 -3.88 0.99 0.52
CA ILE A 170 -4.17 2.21 1.28
C ILE A 170 -3.60 3.43 0.57
N SER A 171 -2.35 3.36 0.09
CA SER A 171 -1.71 4.47 -0.63
C SER A 171 -2.50 4.87 -1.89
N GLN A 172 -3.00 3.90 -2.65
CA GLN A 172 -3.84 4.14 -3.82
C GLN A 172 -5.19 4.79 -3.46
N GLN A 173 -5.83 4.33 -2.37
CA GLN A 173 -7.09 4.91 -1.91
C GLN A 173 -6.91 6.33 -1.38
N VAL A 174 -5.83 6.61 -0.64
CA VAL A 174 -5.47 7.95 -0.17
C VAL A 174 -5.25 8.90 -1.34
N LEU A 175 -4.53 8.45 -2.38
CA LEU A 175 -4.33 9.24 -3.61
C LEU A 175 -5.66 9.58 -4.28
N SER A 176 -6.53 8.59 -4.45
CA SER A 176 -7.86 8.80 -5.05
C SER A 176 -8.72 9.77 -4.23
N GLN A 177 -8.75 9.62 -2.92
CA GLN A 177 -9.47 10.51 -2.01
C GLN A 177 -8.91 11.94 -2.05
N GLY A 178 -7.58 12.09 -2.06
CA GLY A 178 -6.92 13.38 -2.17
C GLY A 178 -7.22 14.08 -3.49
N GLN A 179 -7.22 13.36 -4.61
CA GLN A 179 -7.62 13.91 -5.91
C GLN A 179 -9.06 14.40 -5.94
N GLN A 180 -10.01 13.64 -5.40
CA GLN A 180 -11.40 14.07 -5.27
C GLN A 180 -11.56 15.34 -4.43
N LEU A 181 -10.76 15.46 -3.37
CA LEU A 181 -10.74 16.67 -2.54
C LEU A 181 -10.14 17.88 -3.31
N LEU A 182 -9.09 17.67 -4.11
CA LEU A 182 -8.52 18.70 -5.00
C LEU A 182 -9.55 19.16 -6.03
N ASP A 183 -10.22 18.24 -6.71
CA ASP A 183 -11.23 18.53 -7.73
C ASP A 183 -12.42 19.33 -7.16
N THR A 184 -12.71 19.16 -5.88
CA THR A 184 -13.75 19.90 -5.17
C THR A 184 -13.25 21.15 -4.44
N GLY A 185 -11.97 21.52 -4.62
CA GLY A 185 -11.35 22.72 -4.04
C GLY A 185 -11.16 22.66 -2.52
N LYS A 186 -11.26 21.49 -1.90
CA LYS A 186 -11.15 21.31 -0.44
C LYS A 186 -9.68 21.21 0.02
N LEU A 187 -8.87 22.22 -0.28
CA LEU A 187 -7.42 22.19 -0.08
C LEU A 187 -6.99 21.94 1.37
N ALA A 188 -7.70 22.51 2.35
CA ALA A 188 -7.41 22.26 3.77
C ALA A 188 -7.59 20.77 4.14
N ALA A 189 -8.62 20.12 3.60
CA ALA A 189 -8.85 18.71 3.85
C ALA A 189 -7.77 17.82 3.18
N VAL A 190 -7.22 18.26 2.04
CA VAL A 190 -6.07 17.57 1.42
C VAL A 190 -4.82 17.71 2.29
N ASP A 191 -4.53 18.92 2.81
CA ASP A 191 -3.37 19.14 3.70
C ASP A 191 -3.44 18.24 4.94
N GLU A 192 -4.62 18.13 5.54
CA GLU A 192 -4.84 17.25 6.67
C GLU A 192 -4.66 15.77 6.29
N LEU A 193 -5.25 15.33 5.16
CA LEU A 193 -5.09 13.97 4.66
C LEU A 193 -3.62 13.64 4.40
N VAL A 194 -2.87 14.55 3.79
CA VAL A 194 -1.43 14.43 3.53
C VAL A 194 -0.63 14.32 4.81
N SER A 195 -0.97 15.13 5.83
CA SER A 195 -0.30 15.09 7.15
C SER A 195 -0.51 13.75 7.84
N ASP A 196 -1.75 13.25 7.85
CA ASP A 196 -2.08 11.96 8.47
C ASP A 196 -1.44 10.81 7.70
N ALA A 197 -1.54 10.81 6.37
CA ALA A 197 -0.94 9.82 5.50
C ALA A 197 0.59 9.69 5.70
N ALA A 198 1.28 10.83 5.78
CA ALA A 198 2.72 10.87 6.04
C ALA A 198 3.08 10.30 7.43
N SER A 199 2.24 10.56 8.44
CA SER A 199 2.49 10.09 9.82
C SER A 199 2.39 8.57 9.97
N VAL A 200 1.65 7.90 9.09
CA VAL A 200 1.39 6.45 9.13
C VAL A 200 2.07 5.68 8.00
N GLY A 201 3.08 6.28 7.33
CA GLY A 201 3.93 5.61 6.33
C GLY A 201 3.22 5.25 5.03
N VAL A 202 2.22 6.02 4.63
CA VAL A 202 1.73 6.01 3.25
C VAL A 202 2.89 6.41 2.32
N SER A 203 2.92 5.83 1.12
CA SER A 203 4.00 6.06 0.15
C SER A 203 4.36 7.53 -0.02
N ASP A 204 5.64 7.88 0.13
CA ASP A 204 6.16 9.24 -0.04
C ASP A 204 5.78 9.84 -1.40
N ASN A 205 5.74 9.01 -2.44
CA ASN A 205 5.31 9.44 -3.77
C ASN A 205 3.85 9.95 -3.77
N VAL A 206 2.95 9.28 -3.07
CA VAL A 206 1.54 9.70 -2.95
C VAL A 206 1.43 11.00 -2.16
N VAL A 207 2.14 11.09 -1.05
CA VAL A 207 2.20 12.29 -0.21
C VAL A 207 2.70 13.49 -1.02
N GLU A 208 3.77 13.32 -1.80
CA GLU A 208 4.35 14.38 -2.61
C GLU A 208 3.47 14.78 -3.81
N GLN A 209 2.82 13.83 -4.46
CA GLN A 209 1.84 14.12 -5.51
C GLN A 209 0.69 14.99 -5.00
N LEU A 210 0.13 14.68 -3.84
CA LEU A 210 -0.95 15.46 -3.26
C LEU A 210 -0.49 16.86 -2.81
N ARG A 211 0.72 16.98 -2.22
CA ARG A 211 1.32 18.29 -1.88
C ARG A 211 1.52 19.18 -3.10
N THR A 212 2.03 18.58 -4.17
CA THR A 212 2.22 19.27 -5.45
C THR A 212 0.87 19.71 -6.01
N GLY A 213 -0.15 18.84 -5.95
CA GLY A 213 -1.51 19.20 -6.35
C GLY A 213 -2.07 20.39 -5.58
N VAL A 214 -1.93 20.43 -4.26
CA VAL A 214 -2.34 21.56 -3.42
C VAL A 214 -1.60 22.85 -3.80
N THR A 215 -0.29 22.74 -4.00
CA THR A 215 0.56 23.90 -4.35
C THR A 215 0.13 24.49 -5.70
N ASN A 216 -0.05 23.63 -6.71
CA ASN A 216 -0.48 24.05 -8.04
C ASN A 216 -1.87 24.69 -8.01
N GLU A 217 -2.81 24.12 -7.26
CA GLU A 217 -4.16 24.67 -7.15
C GLU A 217 -4.18 26.02 -6.42
N ARG A 218 -3.42 26.18 -5.35
CA ARG A 218 -3.23 27.48 -4.68
C ARG A 218 -2.66 28.54 -5.62
N GLN A 219 -1.64 28.16 -6.40
CA GLN A 219 -1.03 29.06 -7.39
C GLN A 219 -2.05 29.44 -8.48
N ARG A 220 -2.84 28.48 -8.98
CA ARG A 220 -3.91 28.74 -9.94
C ARG A 220 -4.95 29.74 -9.40
N LEU A 221 -5.43 29.51 -8.18
CA LEU A 221 -6.40 30.39 -7.53
C LEU A 221 -5.86 31.79 -7.30
N GLN A 222 -4.59 31.91 -6.90
CA GLN A 222 -3.93 33.20 -6.74
C GLN A 222 -3.83 33.93 -8.07
N THR A 223 -3.40 33.27 -9.14
CA THR A 223 -3.30 33.86 -10.48
C THR A 223 -4.66 34.32 -10.98
N VAL A 224 -5.71 33.51 -10.76
CA VAL A 224 -7.09 33.89 -11.11
C VAL A 224 -7.51 35.16 -10.37
N ALA A 225 -7.24 35.27 -9.06
CA ALA A 225 -7.57 36.45 -8.27
C ALA A 225 -6.84 37.72 -8.75
N GLU A 226 -5.54 37.60 -9.06
CA GLU A 226 -4.72 38.68 -9.59
C GLU A 226 -5.24 39.15 -10.96
N LEU A 227 -5.55 38.23 -11.87
CA LEU A 227 -6.10 38.54 -13.19
C LEU A 227 -7.49 39.16 -13.10
N LEU A 228 -8.37 38.72 -12.17
CA LEU A 228 -9.67 39.32 -11.94
C LEU A 228 -9.53 40.76 -11.46
N ALA A 229 -8.64 41.03 -10.52
CA ALA A 229 -8.37 42.39 -10.03
C ALA A 229 -7.86 43.30 -11.15
N GLN A 230 -6.92 42.80 -11.98
CA GLN A 230 -6.41 43.52 -13.16
C GLN A 230 -7.50 43.78 -14.20
N GLY A 231 -8.33 42.75 -14.50
CA GLY A 231 -9.44 42.87 -15.45
C GLY A 231 -10.47 43.92 -15.02
N LEU A 232 -10.80 43.96 -13.72
CA LEU A 232 -11.69 44.96 -13.14
C LEU A 232 -11.09 46.37 -13.22
N GLU A 233 -9.80 46.52 -12.90
CA GLU A 233 -9.10 47.79 -13.01
C GLU A 233 -9.11 48.36 -14.45
N LEU A 234 -8.79 47.50 -15.43
CA LEU A 234 -8.81 47.86 -16.84
C LEU A 234 -10.23 48.23 -17.33
N PHE A 235 -11.24 47.45 -16.89
CA PHE A 235 -12.65 47.80 -17.15
C PHE A 235 -13.03 49.19 -16.62
N ASN A 236 -12.65 49.47 -15.38
CA ASN A 236 -12.94 50.80 -14.75
C ASN A 236 -12.22 51.95 -15.44
N LYS A 237 -11.03 51.71 -15.99
CA LYS A 237 -10.29 52.68 -16.83
C LYS A 237 -10.85 52.84 -18.24
N GLY A 238 -11.82 52.03 -18.63
CA GLY A 238 -12.37 52.02 -19.98
C GLY A 238 -11.48 51.35 -21.03
N LEU A 239 -10.39 50.67 -20.63
CA LEU A 239 -9.49 49.97 -21.49
C LEU A 239 -10.07 48.59 -21.82
N LEU A 240 -11.16 48.56 -22.60
CA LEU A 240 -11.92 47.34 -22.84
C LEU A 240 -11.22 46.36 -23.80
N THR A 241 -10.79 46.87 -24.97
CA THR A 241 -10.19 46.12 -26.09
C THR A 241 -8.84 46.68 -26.55
N GLU A 242 -8.50 47.90 -26.12
CA GLU A 242 -7.22 48.54 -26.36
C GLU A 242 -6.53 48.91 -25.05
N PRO A 243 -5.19 48.91 -25.01
CA PRO A 243 -4.29 48.41 -26.09
C PRO A 243 -4.37 46.90 -26.28
N SER A 244 -4.09 46.42 -27.49
CA SER A 244 -4.31 45.03 -27.91
C SER A 244 -3.62 43.94 -27.04
N LYS A 245 -2.54 44.33 -26.30
CA LYS A 245 -1.79 43.39 -25.42
C LYS A 245 -2.11 43.53 -23.93
N SER A 246 -2.95 44.53 -23.53
CA SER A 246 -3.28 44.78 -22.10
C SER A 246 -4.63 45.43 -21.99
N ASN A 247 -5.70 44.69 -22.10
CA ASN A 247 -7.07 45.18 -22.00
C ASN A 247 -7.96 44.24 -21.18
N ALA A 248 -9.10 44.73 -20.74
CA ALA A 248 -10.00 44.00 -19.85
C ALA A 248 -10.48 42.68 -20.43
N VAL A 249 -10.91 42.68 -21.70
CA VAL A 249 -11.43 41.45 -22.38
C VAL A 249 -10.38 40.39 -22.47
N MET A 250 -9.15 40.75 -22.82
CA MET A 250 -8.05 39.79 -22.92
C MET A 250 -7.71 39.17 -21.54
N VAL A 251 -7.58 39.98 -20.51
CA VAL A 251 -7.26 39.52 -19.16
C VAL A 251 -8.37 38.65 -18.60
N LEU A 252 -9.64 39.04 -18.79
CA LEU A 252 -10.78 38.24 -18.32
C LEU A 252 -10.94 36.90 -19.08
N ARG A 253 -10.58 36.87 -20.39
CA ARG A 253 -10.53 35.61 -21.13
C ARG A 253 -9.43 34.68 -20.62
N ASN A 254 -8.28 35.20 -20.18
CA ASN A 254 -7.25 34.40 -19.53
C ASN A 254 -7.77 33.82 -18.21
N VAL A 255 -8.61 34.54 -17.46
CA VAL A 255 -9.29 33.96 -16.29
C VAL A 255 -10.16 32.78 -16.68
N GLN A 256 -10.97 32.92 -17.76
CA GLN A 256 -11.84 31.84 -18.24
C GLN A 256 -11.06 30.60 -18.74
N GLN A 257 -9.83 30.79 -19.24
CA GLN A 257 -8.97 29.66 -19.59
C GLN A 257 -8.45 28.90 -18.36
N LEU A 258 -8.14 29.64 -17.30
CA LEU A 258 -7.67 29.06 -16.03
C LEU A 258 -8.81 28.52 -15.17
N ASP A 259 -9.99 29.13 -15.26
CA ASP A 259 -11.18 28.84 -14.47
C ASP A 259 -12.44 29.05 -15.31
N PRO A 260 -12.84 28.06 -16.14
CA PRO A 260 -13.97 28.18 -17.08
C PRO A 260 -15.32 28.48 -16.39
N GLY A 261 -15.47 28.07 -15.13
CA GLY A 261 -16.66 28.31 -14.32
C GLY A 261 -16.68 29.64 -13.57
N ASN A 262 -15.71 30.52 -13.76
CA ASN A 262 -15.61 31.77 -13.01
C ASN A 262 -16.73 32.76 -13.35
N THR A 263 -17.74 32.85 -12.50
CA THR A 263 -18.92 33.71 -12.70
C THR A 263 -18.55 35.20 -12.71
N THR A 264 -17.59 35.62 -11.90
CA THR A 264 -17.13 37.02 -11.86
C THR A 264 -16.49 37.44 -13.18
N ALA A 265 -15.67 36.59 -13.79
CA ALA A 265 -15.09 36.86 -15.11
C ALA A 265 -16.17 36.91 -16.19
N GLN A 266 -17.15 36.00 -16.15
CA GLN A 266 -18.29 35.98 -17.07
C GLN A 266 -19.11 37.25 -16.99
N GLU A 267 -19.47 37.68 -15.79
CA GLU A 267 -20.21 38.95 -15.55
C GLU A 267 -19.44 40.17 -16.03
N LEU A 268 -18.14 40.25 -15.75
CA LEU A 268 -17.32 41.38 -16.19
C LEU A 268 -17.17 41.40 -17.72
N LEU A 269 -17.02 40.24 -18.38
CA LEU A 269 -16.99 40.14 -19.86
C LEU A 269 -18.32 40.60 -20.44
N GLN A 270 -19.46 40.21 -19.88
CA GLN A 270 -20.77 40.65 -20.31
C GLN A 270 -20.90 42.15 -20.19
N ARG A 271 -20.44 42.76 -19.08
CA ARG A 271 -20.42 44.22 -18.91
C ARG A 271 -19.48 44.90 -19.91
N CYS A 272 -18.35 44.30 -20.24
CA CYS A 272 -17.48 44.78 -21.33
C CYS A 272 -18.23 44.80 -22.67
N ALA A 273 -18.91 43.72 -23.02
CA ALA A 273 -19.68 43.62 -24.24
C ALA A 273 -20.79 44.67 -24.32
N GLN A 274 -21.58 44.85 -23.25
CA GLN A 274 -22.62 45.92 -23.15
C GLN A 274 -22.04 47.31 -23.38
N ARG A 275 -20.89 47.61 -22.76
CA ARG A 275 -20.24 48.92 -22.92
C ARG A 275 -19.70 49.13 -24.34
N LEU A 276 -19.19 48.06 -24.99
CA LEU A 276 -18.77 48.13 -26.39
C LEU A 276 -19.94 48.39 -27.33
N VAL A 277 -21.12 47.84 -27.09
CA VAL A 277 -22.34 48.12 -27.88
C VAL A 277 -22.76 49.60 -27.72
N GLN A 278 -22.69 50.14 -26.52
CA GLN A 278 -22.96 51.57 -26.29
C GLN A 278 -22.01 52.45 -27.09
N VAL A 279 -20.70 52.15 -27.07
CA VAL A 279 -19.69 52.88 -27.83
C VAL A 279 -19.96 52.73 -29.35
N ALA A 280 -20.36 51.52 -29.79
CA ALA A 280 -20.71 51.30 -31.18
C ALA A 280 -21.90 52.17 -31.65
N ILE A 281 -22.96 52.23 -30.84
CA ILE A 281 -24.13 53.07 -31.12
C ILE A 281 -23.77 54.57 -31.21
N GLU A 282 -22.95 55.04 -30.29
CA GLU A 282 -22.47 56.42 -30.30
C GLU A 282 -21.58 56.74 -31.52
N ALA A 283 -20.63 55.85 -31.82
CA ALA A 283 -19.77 55.99 -33.01
C ALA A 283 -20.60 56.12 -34.29
N ARG A 284 -21.62 55.26 -34.43
CA ARG A 284 -22.52 55.31 -35.58
C ARG A 284 -23.31 56.62 -35.65
N ARG A 285 -23.78 57.13 -34.47
CA ARG A 285 -24.49 58.39 -34.39
C ARG A 285 -23.63 59.59 -34.83
N PHE A 286 -22.33 59.52 -34.58
CA PHE A 286 -21.37 60.54 -35.02
C PHE A 286 -20.82 60.34 -36.44
N GLY A 287 -21.26 59.29 -37.14
CA GLY A 287 -20.84 59.03 -38.54
C GLY A 287 -19.56 58.16 -38.64
N PHE A 288 -19.02 57.66 -37.54
CA PHE A 288 -17.85 56.73 -37.53
C PHE A 288 -18.30 55.30 -37.78
N LEU A 289 -18.76 55.00 -39.02
CA LEU A 289 -19.43 53.76 -39.36
C LEU A 289 -18.50 52.53 -39.20
N ALA A 290 -17.25 52.62 -39.66
CA ALA A 290 -16.29 51.54 -39.54
C ALA A 290 -15.95 51.17 -38.10
N ASP A 291 -15.79 52.20 -37.23
CA ASP A 291 -15.53 51.99 -35.82
C ASP A 291 -16.76 51.39 -35.11
N ALA A 292 -17.97 51.81 -35.48
CA ALA A 292 -19.22 51.30 -34.95
C ALA A 292 -19.36 49.81 -35.27
N ASP A 293 -19.12 49.39 -36.50
CA ASP A 293 -19.16 47.99 -36.94
C ASP A 293 -18.10 47.14 -36.21
N GLN A 294 -16.91 47.69 -36.03
CA GLN A 294 -15.82 47.03 -35.30
C GLN A 294 -16.17 46.81 -33.82
N TYR A 295 -16.66 47.81 -33.12
CA TYR A 295 -17.05 47.69 -31.69
C TYR A 295 -18.22 46.72 -31.52
N LEU A 296 -19.22 46.72 -32.43
CA LEU A 296 -20.32 45.76 -32.38
C LEU A 296 -19.85 44.34 -32.62
N ALA A 297 -18.94 44.14 -33.57
CA ALA A 297 -18.34 42.82 -33.85
C ALA A 297 -17.55 42.32 -32.64
N LEU A 298 -16.78 43.18 -31.95
CA LEU A 298 -16.07 42.88 -30.71
C LEU A 298 -17.04 42.46 -29.60
N ALA A 299 -18.15 43.18 -29.39
CA ALA A 299 -19.18 42.84 -28.42
C ALA A 299 -19.78 41.45 -28.71
N LEU A 300 -20.14 41.18 -29.95
CA LEU A 300 -20.65 39.89 -30.41
C LEU A 300 -19.60 38.75 -30.28
N SER A 301 -18.32 39.08 -30.35
CA SER A 301 -17.23 38.06 -30.09
C SER A 301 -17.16 37.63 -28.63
N ILE A 302 -17.71 38.43 -27.73
CA ILE A 302 -17.80 38.14 -26.29
C ILE A 302 -19.11 37.41 -25.94
N GLN A 303 -20.22 37.93 -26.52
CA GLN A 303 -21.56 37.38 -26.31
C GLN A 303 -22.25 37.21 -27.68
N SER A 304 -22.05 36.06 -28.29
CA SER A 304 -22.47 35.75 -29.65
C SER A 304 -23.97 35.45 -29.81
N ASP A 305 -24.68 35.21 -28.72
CA ASP A 305 -26.07 34.75 -28.64
C ASP A 305 -27.07 35.85 -28.31
N SER A 306 -26.67 37.15 -28.26
CA SER A 306 -27.57 38.25 -28.02
C SER A 306 -28.44 38.55 -29.24
N PRO A 307 -29.75 38.25 -29.19
CA PRO A 307 -30.64 38.51 -30.36
C PRO A 307 -30.70 39.96 -30.77
N GLU A 308 -30.65 40.85 -29.74
CA GLU A 308 -30.71 42.29 -29.96
C GLU A 308 -29.49 42.80 -30.74
N TRP A 309 -28.31 42.31 -30.41
CA TRP A 309 -27.07 42.77 -31.06
C TRP A 309 -26.90 42.17 -32.45
N ILE A 310 -27.37 40.95 -32.64
CA ILE A 310 -27.42 40.29 -33.96
C ILE A 310 -28.37 41.08 -34.89
N GLU A 311 -29.52 41.46 -34.42
CA GLU A 311 -30.48 42.26 -35.19
C GLU A 311 -29.94 43.62 -35.49
N LEU A 312 -29.32 44.28 -34.53
CA LEU A 312 -28.65 45.56 -34.70
C LEU A 312 -27.57 45.49 -35.80
N GLN A 313 -26.74 44.45 -35.80
CA GLN A 313 -25.72 44.25 -36.80
C GLN A 313 -26.35 44.08 -38.21
N ARG A 314 -27.44 43.30 -38.33
CA ARG A 314 -28.16 43.09 -39.58
C ARG A 314 -28.74 44.40 -40.15
N GLN A 315 -29.32 45.19 -39.28
CA GLN A 315 -29.83 46.53 -39.64
C GLN A 315 -28.73 47.46 -40.16
N TRP A 316 -27.56 47.40 -39.52
CA TRP A 316 -26.43 48.23 -39.94
C TRP A 316 -25.81 47.81 -41.30
N GLN A 317 -25.86 46.53 -41.62
CA GLN A 317 -25.38 46.01 -42.93
C GLN A 317 -26.35 46.27 -44.08
N SER A 318 -27.64 46.58 -43.80
CA SER A 318 -28.67 46.85 -44.76
C SER A 318 -28.90 48.36 -45.02
N SER A 319 -28.25 49.24 -44.29
CA SER A 319 -28.36 50.72 -44.37
C SER A 319 -27.07 51.36 -44.85
#